data_f12cb2693832a7e6d2b8a667c160343d
#
_entry.id   f12cb2693832a7e6d2b8a667c160343d
#
_cell.length_a   1.000
_cell.length_b   1.000
_cell.length_c   1.000
_cell.angle_alpha   90.00
_cell.angle_beta   90.00
_cell.angle_gamma   90.00
#
_symmetry.space_group_name_H-M   'P 1'
#
loop_
_entity.id
_entity.type
_entity.pdbx_description
1 polymer ?
#
loop_
_entity_poly.entity_id
_entity_poly.type
_entity_poly.pdbx_seq_one_letter_code
_entity_poly.pdbx_strand_id
1 'polypeptide(L)'
;MEEVKQSRGVRDTSIALYKRHLNKLAMDITGKEYENEKFLKTKADEIIKYLDDKSNSVRRNFSASIMVALSPKQKNSPTDEYRGVYERYAKLLTEGQAKYLESKKDNKMNSKEEKNWISFNEVISLRDNLSKKLKKEGVKMTSTDISKSNFDLLQQYLVLSLYTLLPPRRNEYATMKIINKKEYLDLDESELKKNNYLINLSKTNKMFSYGSEKVKSKIEGGNNTINVPKELNSVLNLWLHFNKSDNLLVTQQGGMGMTKNQLTLLLNRIFKPKMISTSMLRKIYLTNIFGDEAERNNKKEKIAEQMNHSVSVAENIYIKDV
;
A
#
# COMPACT_ATOMS: atom_id res chain seq x y z
N MET A 1 -16.95 -3.99 -21.02
CA MET A 1 -16.42 -3.40 -19.75
C MET A 1 -17.43 -2.54 -18.99
N GLU A 2 -18.36 -1.85 -19.65
CA GLU A 2 -19.48 -1.15 -18.96
C GLU A 2 -20.38 -2.15 -18.22
N GLU A 3 -20.69 -3.28 -18.85
CA GLU A 3 -21.44 -4.37 -18.21
C GLU A 3 -20.77 -4.88 -16.92
N VAL A 4 -19.44 -4.99 -16.90
CA VAL A 4 -18.67 -5.35 -15.70
C VAL A 4 -18.87 -4.34 -14.58
N LYS A 5 -18.86 -3.04 -14.91
CA LYS A 5 -19.09 -1.96 -13.95
C LYS A 5 -20.48 -2.07 -13.33
N GLN A 6 -21.51 -2.19 -14.18
CA GLN A 6 -22.90 -2.24 -13.75
C GLN A 6 -23.23 -3.50 -12.95
N SER A 7 -22.81 -4.67 -13.44
CA SER A 7 -23.21 -5.97 -12.87
C SER A 7 -22.37 -6.40 -11.67
N ARG A 8 -21.11 -5.94 -11.57
CA ARG A 8 -20.15 -6.40 -10.54
C ARG A 8 -19.69 -5.32 -9.58
N GLY A 9 -20.16 -4.09 -9.71
CA GLY A 9 -19.78 -2.95 -8.86
C GLY A 9 -18.27 -2.65 -8.87
N VAL A 10 -17.58 -2.94 -9.98
CA VAL A 10 -16.13 -2.73 -10.09
C VAL A 10 -15.83 -1.24 -10.21
N ARG A 11 -14.85 -0.75 -9.44
CA ARG A 11 -14.47 0.67 -9.42
C ARG A 11 -13.95 1.15 -10.77
N ASP A 12 -14.24 2.41 -11.12
CA ASP A 12 -13.81 3.05 -12.37
C ASP A 12 -12.29 2.95 -12.61
N THR A 13 -11.50 3.11 -11.56
CA THR A 13 -10.03 2.97 -11.64
C THR A 13 -9.59 1.56 -12.04
N SER A 14 -10.32 0.52 -11.61
CA SER A 14 -10.06 -0.87 -12.00
C SER A 14 -10.51 -1.13 -13.44
N ILE A 15 -11.67 -0.59 -13.84
CA ILE A 15 -12.15 -0.66 -15.22
C ILE A 15 -11.16 -0.01 -16.19
N ALA A 16 -10.67 1.20 -15.86
CA ALA A 16 -9.66 1.89 -16.65
C ALA A 16 -8.35 1.07 -16.76
N LEU A 17 -7.95 0.41 -15.68
CA LEU A 17 -6.78 -0.48 -15.68
C LEU A 17 -6.99 -1.69 -16.59
N TYR A 18 -8.14 -2.36 -16.50
CA TYR A 18 -8.47 -3.51 -17.35
C TYR A 18 -8.51 -3.13 -18.82
N LYS A 19 -9.18 -2.01 -19.17
CA LYS A 19 -9.19 -1.48 -20.55
C LYS A 19 -7.76 -1.25 -21.07
N ARG A 20 -6.89 -0.63 -20.27
CA ARG A 20 -5.48 -0.39 -20.64
C ARG A 20 -4.71 -1.68 -20.87
N HIS A 21 -4.90 -2.71 -20.03
CA HIS A 21 -4.25 -4.00 -20.21
C HIS A 21 -4.72 -4.68 -21.50
N LEU A 22 -6.01 -4.69 -21.78
CA LEU A 22 -6.58 -5.29 -22.99
C LEU A 22 -6.11 -4.55 -24.24
N ASN A 23 -6.13 -3.22 -24.24
CA ASN A 23 -5.60 -2.42 -25.35
C ASN A 23 -4.11 -2.68 -25.58
N LYS A 24 -3.30 -2.69 -24.52
CA LYS A 24 -1.88 -2.99 -24.67
C LYS A 24 -1.66 -4.38 -25.26
N LEU A 25 -2.41 -5.37 -24.82
CA LEU A 25 -2.33 -6.74 -25.31
C LEU A 25 -2.67 -6.80 -26.79
N ALA A 26 -3.76 -6.16 -27.23
CA ALA A 26 -4.20 -6.14 -28.61
C ALA A 26 -3.17 -5.41 -29.50
N MET A 27 -2.70 -4.25 -29.07
CA MET A 27 -1.65 -3.49 -29.78
C MET A 27 -0.37 -4.28 -29.95
N ASP A 28 0.13 -4.94 -28.89
CA ASP A 28 1.38 -5.69 -28.92
C ASP A 28 1.29 -6.95 -29.82
N ILE A 29 0.10 -7.53 -29.99
CA ILE A 29 -0.11 -8.76 -30.78
C ILE A 29 -0.56 -8.47 -32.22
N THR A 30 -1.42 -7.47 -32.44
CA THR A 30 -2.05 -7.23 -33.74
C THR A 30 -1.77 -5.86 -34.34
N GLY A 31 -1.14 -4.94 -33.60
CA GLY A 31 -0.99 -3.55 -34.00
C GLY A 31 -2.29 -2.73 -34.00
N LYS A 32 -3.40 -3.27 -33.46
CA LYS A 32 -4.72 -2.62 -33.41
C LYS A 32 -5.21 -2.48 -31.98
N GLU A 33 -6.14 -1.56 -31.74
CA GLU A 33 -6.78 -1.42 -30.45
C GLU A 33 -7.71 -2.61 -30.14
N TYR A 34 -7.94 -2.82 -28.82
CA TYR A 34 -8.88 -3.86 -28.36
C TYR A 34 -10.31 -3.44 -28.64
N GLU A 35 -11.00 -4.22 -29.45
CA GLU A 35 -12.39 -3.95 -29.83
C GLU A 35 -13.38 -4.71 -28.94
N ASN A 36 -13.20 -6.04 -28.84
CA ASN A 36 -14.15 -6.91 -28.12
C ASN A 36 -13.53 -8.26 -27.71
N GLU A 37 -14.31 -9.09 -27.02
CA GLU A 37 -13.91 -10.38 -26.45
C GLU A 37 -13.56 -11.44 -27.50
N LYS A 38 -14.02 -11.29 -28.76
CA LYS A 38 -13.69 -12.18 -29.86
C LYS A 38 -12.19 -12.27 -30.10
N PHE A 39 -11.47 -11.14 -29.95
CA PHE A 39 -10.01 -11.10 -29.97
C PHE A 39 -9.39 -12.08 -28.98
N LEU A 40 -9.89 -12.12 -27.74
CA LEU A 40 -9.37 -12.98 -26.67
C LEU A 40 -9.59 -14.47 -26.98
N LYS A 41 -10.62 -14.82 -27.76
CA LYS A 41 -10.89 -16.18 -28.21
C LYS A 41 -10.04 -16.55 -29.43
N THR A 42 -10.01 -15.70 -30.45
CA THR A 42 -9.37 -16.01 -31.74
C THR A 42 -7.84 -15.95 -31.67
N LYS A 43 -7.28 -15.15 -30.76
CA LYS A 43 -5.83 -14.96 -30.57
C LYS A 43 -5.31 -15.59 -29.27
N ALA A 44 -6.04 -16.56 -28.72
CA ALA A 44 -5.74 -17.15 -27.42
C ALA A 44 -4.29 -17.73 -27.35
N ASP A 45 -3.86 -18.45 -28.38
CA ASP A 45 -2.53 -19.06 -28.41
C ASP A 45 -1.42 -18.01 -28.44
N GLU A 46 -1.59 -16.98 -29.26
CA GLU A 46 -0.65 -15.87 -29.36
C GLU A 46 -0.58 -15.06 -28.04
N ILE A 47 -1.73 -14.85 -27.40
CA ILE A 47 -1.83 -14.18 -26.11
C ILE A 47 -1.13 -14.99 -25.01
N ILE A 48 -1.37 -16.29 -24.94
CA ILE A 48 -0.75 -17.17 -23.93
C ILE A 48 0.77 -17.16 -24.14
N LYS A 49 1.26 -17.35 -25.36
CA LYS A 49 2.68 -17.29 -25.68
C LYS A 49 3.29 -15.93 -25.30
N TYR A 50 2.61 -14.83 -25.61
CA TYR A 50 3.06 -13.48 -25.25
C TYR A 50 3.16 -13.32 -23.72
N LEU A 51 2.21 -13.85 -22.96
CA LEU A 51 2.19 -13.76 -21.50
C LEU A 51 3.22 -14.69 -20.85
N ASP A 52 3.59 -15.80 -21.46
CA ASP A 52 4.61 -16.72 -20.96
C ASP A 52 6.00 -16.09 -20.88
N ASP A 53 6.31 -15.15 -21.77
CA ASP A 53 7.57 -14.38 -21.76
C ASP A 53 7.58 -13.24 -20.73
N LYS A 54 6.48 -12.98 -20.05
CA LYS A 54 6.37 -11.87 -19.08
C LYS A 54 6.63 -12.31 -17.64
N SER A 55 7.01 -11.35 -16.81
CA SER A 55 7.11 -11.59 -15.36
C SER A 55 5.78 -12.09 -14.77
N ASN A 56 5.84 -12.90 -13.71
CA ASN A 56 4.66 -13.45 -13.04
C ASN A 56 3.64 -12.38 -12.62
N SER A 57 4.10 -11.19 -12.26
CA SER A 57 3.20 -10.07 -11.89
C SER A 57 2.45 -9.53 -13.10
N VAL A 58 3.13 -9.35 -14.23
CA VAL A 58 2.51 -8.90 -15.49
C VAL A 58 1.52 -9.95 -15.98
N ARG A 59 1.97 -11.21 -16.08
CA ARG A 59 1.13 -12.34 -16.47
C ARG A 59 -0.18 -12.38 -15.68
N ARG A 60 -0.09 -12.33 -14.35
CA ARG A 60 -1.26 -12.34 -13.46
C ARG A 60 -2.20 -11.16 -13.69
N ASN A 61 -1.68 -9.95 -13.86
CA ASN A 61 -2.50 -8.75 -14.05
C ASN A 61 -3.24 -8.76 -15.39
N PHE A 62 -2.58 -9.20 -16.46
CA PHE A 62 -3.20 -9.33 -17.77
C PHE A 62 -4.22 -10.45 -17.80
N SER A 63 -3.89 -11.64 -17.27
CA SER A 63 -4.85 -12.75 -17.15
C SER A 63 -6.09 -12.36 -16.35
N ALA A 64 -5.93 -11.64 -15.25
CA ALA A 64 -7.07 -11.12 -14.48
C ALA A 64 -7.96 -10.18 -15.31
N SER A 65 -7.36 -9.30 -16.13
CA SER A 65 -8.12 -8.39 -17.00
C SER A 65 -8.88 -9.14 -18.10
N ILE A 66 -8.26 -10.18 -18.68
CA ILE A 66 -8.90 -11.08 -19.66
C ILE A 66 -10.08 -11.82 -19.04
N MET A 67 -9.88 -12.42 -17.87
CA MET A 67 -10.95 -13.15 -17.17
C MET A 67 -12.12 -12.25 -16.79
N VAL A 68 -11.85 -10.99 -16.44
CA VAL A 68 -12.92 -10.01 -16.17
C VAL A 68 -13.69 -9.68 -17.44
N ALA A 69 -13.02 -9.52 -18.58
CA ALA A 69 -13.68 -9.26 -19.87
C ALA A 69 -14.56 -10.45 -20.32
N LEU A 70 -14.07 -11.68 -20.15
CA LEU A 70 -14.77 -12.90 -20.54
C LEU A 70 -15.91 -13.32 -19.58
N SER A 71 -15.99 -12.70 -18.40
CA SER A 71 -17.05 -12.96 -17.40
C SER A 71 -17.68 -11.65 -16.88
N PRO A 72 -18.33 -10.86 -17.75
CA PRO A 72 -18.74 -9.49 -17.41
C PRO A 72 -19.86 -9.43 -16.38
N LYS A 73 -20.81 -10.37 -16.39
CA LYS A 73 -21.99 -10.34 -15.51
C LYS A 73 -21.68 -10.82 -14.10
N GLN A 74 -20.96 -11.92 -13.98
CA GLN A 74 -20.66 -12.55 -12.70
C GLN A 74 -19.22 -13.07 -12.69
N LYS A 75 -18.53 -12.88 -11.56
CA LYS A 75 -17.16 -13.37 -11.40
C LYS A 75 -17.08 -14.89 -11.60
N ASN A 76 -16.11 -15.33 -12.41
CA ASN A 76 -15.84 -16.72 -12.74
C ASN A 76 -17.00 -17.43 -13.49
N SER A 77 -17.87 -16.67 -14.15
CA SER A 77 -19.00 -17.20 -14.89
C SER A 77 -18.99 -16.66 -16.33
N PRO A 78 -18.12 -17.20 -17.20
CA PRO A 78 -18.10 -16.85 -18.63
C PRO A 78 -19.36 -17.35 -19.33
N THR A 79 -19.69 -16.73 -20.46
CA THR A 79 -20.72 -17.29 -21.36
C THR A 79 -20.21 -18.61 -21.97
N ASP A 80 -21.12 -19.47 -22.41
CA ASP A 80 -20.76 -20.79 -22.99
C ASP A 80 -19.81 -20.65 -24.19
N GLU A 81 -20.00 -19.61 -24.98
CA GLU A 81 -19.13 -19.31 -26.13
C GLU A 81 -17.65 -19.11 -25.73
N TYR A 82 -17.38 -18.56 -24.56
CA TYR A 82 -16.02 -18.24 -24.09
C TYR A 82 -15.51 -19.20 -23.02
N ARG A 83 -16.30 -20.22 -22.61
CA ARG A 83 -15.94 -21.12 -21.49
C ARG A 83 -14.57 -21.78 -21.68
N GLY A 84 -14.35 -22.41 -22.81
CA GLY A 84 -13.10 -23.14 -23.07
C GLY A 84 -11.87 -22.24 -23.07
N VAL A 85 -11.95 -21.05 -23.65
CA VAL A 85 -10.83 -20.11 -23.62
C VAL A 85 -10.65 -19.48 -22.24
N TYR A 86 -11.73 -19.24 -21.52
CA TYR A 86 -11.69 -18.77 -20.14
C TYR A 86 -10.92 -19.74 -19.23
N GLU A 87 -11.16 -21.04 -19.34
CA GLU A 87 -10.48 -22.07 -18.56
C GLU A 87 -8.97 -22.07 -18.81
N ARG A 88 -8.54 -21.87 -20.05
CA ARG A 88 -7.13 -21.74 -20.41
C ARG A 88 -6.46 -20.54 -19.71
N TYR A 89 -7.11 -19.37 -19.70
CA TYR A 89 -6.61 -18.20 -18.99
C TYR A 89 -6.68 -18.33 -17.47
N ALA A 90 -7.69 -19.04 -16.95
CA ALA A 90 -7.81 -19.35 -15.53
C ALA A 90 -6.66 -20.25 -15.07
N LYS A 91 -6.29 -21.27 -15.85
CA LYS A 91 -5.12 -22.12 -15.59
C LYS A 91 -3.83 -21.27 -15.54
N LEU A 92 -3.62 -20.42 -16.54
CA LEU A 92 -2.46 -19.51 -16.59
C LEU A 92 -2.37 -18.59 -15.36
N LEU A 93 -3.51 -18.05 -14.90
CA LEU A 93 -3.58 -17.24 -13.70
C LEU A 93 -3.24 -18.04 -12.44
N THR A 94 -3.78 -19.24 -12.30
CA THR A 94 -3.58 -20.13 -11.15
C THR A 94 -2.12 -20.57 -11.04
N GLU A 95 -1.51 -20.98 -12.15
CA GLU A 95 -0.10 -21.34 -12.21
C GLU A 95 0.81 -20.16 -11.83
N GLY A 96 0.53 -18.97 -12.38
CA GLY A 96 1.26 -17.75 -12.04
C GLY A 96 1.10 -17.36 -10.56
N GLN A 97 -0.06 -17.63 -9.98
CA GLN A 97 -0.32 -17.36 -8.57
C GLN A 97 0.40 -18.39 -7.66
N ALA A 98 0.42 -19.65 -8.03
CA ALA A 98 1.15 -20.70 -7.30
C ALA A 98 2.65 -20.39 -7.28
N LYS A 99 3.26 -20.10 -8.43
CA LYS A 99 4.69 -19.70 -8.53
C LYS A 99 4.99 -18.44 -7.71
N TYR A 100 4.08 -17.47 -7.70
CA TYR A 100 4.24 -16.27 -6.87
C TYR A 100 4.21 -16.60 -5.36
N LEU A 101 3.27 -17.43 -4.91
CA LEU A 101 3.18 -17.84 -3.51
C LEU A 101 4.39 -18.65 -3.10
N GLU A 102 4.84 -19.57 -3.93
CA GLU A 102 6.05 -20.37 -3.68
C GLU A 102 7.29 -19.48 -3.54
N SER A 103 7.46 -18.48 -4.44
CA SER A 103 8.56 -17.51 -4.34
C SER A 103 8.51 -16.61 -3.09
N LYS A 104 7.42 -16.68 -2.32
CA LYS A 104 7.26 -15.93 -1.05
C LYS A 104 7.38 -16.78 0.20
N LYS A 105 7.39 -18.12 0.09
CA LYS A 105 7.50 -19.01 1.24
C LYS A 105 8.77 -18.77 2.06
N ASP A 106 9.89 -18.56 1.38
CA ASP A 106 11.19 -18.38 2.04
C ASP A 106 11.37 -17.01 2.73
N ASN A 107 10.42 -16.08 2.58
CA ASN A 107 10.51 -14.69 3.08
C ASN A 107 11.79 -13.95 2.69
N LYS A 108 12.52 -14.41 1.66
CA LYS A 108 13.75 -13.80 1.19
C LYS A 108 13.48 -12.46 0.52
N MET A 109 14.41 -11.53 0.70
CA MET A 109 14.40 -10.28 -0.04
C MET A 109 14.69 -10.55 -1.51
N ASN A 110 14.00 -9.85 -2.39
CA ASN A 110 14.41 -9.81 -3.79
C ASN A 110 15.52 -8.77 -3.99
N SER A 111 16.24 -8.84 -5.12
CA SER A 111 17.38 -7.97 -5.42
C SER A 111 17.09 -6.46 -5.32
N LYS A 112 15.84 -6.05 -5.61
CA LYS A 112 15.41 -4.66 -5.44
C LYS A 112 15.26 -4.29 -3.96
N GLU A 113 14.76 -5.21 -3.15
CA GLU A 113 14.63 -5.02 -1.70
C GLU A 113 16.02 -4.96 -1.05
N GLU A 114 16.91 -5.90 -1.37
CA GLU A 114 18.29 -5.93 -0.86
C GLU A 114 19.04 -4.64 -1.15
N LYS A 115 19.00 -4.18 -2.40
CA LYS A 115 19.64 -2.92 -2.83
C LYS A 115 19.14 -1.70 -2.05
N ASN A 116 17.87 -1.67 -1.66
CA ASN A 116 17.24 -0.52 -1.02
C ASN A 116 16.99 -0.71 0.48
N TRP A 117 17.38 -1.85 1.05
CA TRP A 117 17.15 -2.13 2.46
C TRP A 117 18.00 -1.23 3.36
N ILE A 118 17.40 -0.81 4.47
CA ILE A 118 18.07 -0.20 5.62
C ILE A 118 17.42 -0.76 6.88
N SER A 119 18.12 -0.69 8.00
CA SER A 119 17.55 -1.08 9.29
C SER A 119 16.52 -0.06 9.78
N PHE A 120 15.62 -0.47 10.66
CA PHE A 120 14.66 0.46 11.26
C PHE A 120 15.36 1.51 12.13
N ASN A 121 16.49 1.16 12.77
CA ASN A 121 17.31 2.08 13.53
C ASN A 121 17.93 3.19 12.65
N GLU A 122 18.28 2.90 11.40
CA GLU A 122 18.72 3.93 10.45
C GLU A 122 17.57 4.89 10.10
N VAL A 123 16.32 4.39 9.96
CA VAL A 123 15.14 5.26 9.74
C VAL A 123 14.95 6.20 10.94
N ILE A 124 15.05 5.69 12.18
CA ILE A 124 14.96 6.47 13.41
C ILE A 124 16.08 7.51 13.45
N SER A 125 17.31 7.11 13.16
CA SER A 125 18.48 8.02 13.15
C SER A 125 18.30 9.16 12.14
N LEU A 126 17.76 8.89 10.96
CA LEU A 126 17.44 9.94 9.98
C LEU A 126 16.39 10.91 10.52
N ARG A 127 15.32 10.42 11.15
CA ARG A 127 14.31 11.26 11.81
C ARG A 127 14.94 12.18 12.86
N ASP A 128 15.76 11.61 13.72
CA ASP A 128 16.38 12.34 14.83
C ASP A 128 17.39 13.38 14.34
N ASN A 129 18.11 13.10 13.26
CA ASN A 129 18.99 14.07 12.61
C ASN A 129 18.21 15.25 12.01
N LEU A 130 17.02 15.01 11.42
CA LEU A 130 16.14 16.08 10.96
C LEU A 130 15.66 16.95 12.13
N SER A 131 15.30 16.35 13.26
CA SER A 131 14.94 17.06 14.48
C SER A 131 16.08 17.95 15.00
N LYS A 132 17.30 17.39 15.07
CA LYS A 132 18.51 18.15 15.50
C LYS A 132 18.76 19.32 14.56
N LYS A 133 18.66 19.12 13.24
CA LYS A 133 18.84 20.17 12.24
C LYS A 133 17.82 21.29 12.40
N LEU A 134 16.53 20.97 12.55
CA LEU A 134 15.47 21.96 12.78
C LEU A 134 15.72 22.81 14.04
N LYS A 135 16.17 22.16 15.13
CA LYS A 135 16.53 22.86 16.36
C LYS A 135 17.70 23.81 16.14
N LYS A 136 18.74 23.38 15.40
CA LYS A 136 19.90 24.21 15.05
C LYS A 136 19.51 25.43 14.21
N GLU A 137 18.56 25.24 13.28
CA GLU A 137 18.00 26.32 12.45
C GLU A 137 17.01 27.23 13.21
N GLY A 138 16.81 27.01 14.52
CA GLY A 138 15.94 27.81 15.36
C GLY A 138 14.45 27.62 15.11
N VAL A 139 14.02 26.56 14.43
CA VAL A 139 12.59 26.27 14.17
C VAL A 139 11.91 25.81 15.46
N LYS A 140 10.98 26.62 15.97
CA LYS A 140 10.27 26.41 17.23
C LYS A 140 8.87 27.02 17.20
N MET A 141 8.02 26.63 18.15
CA MET A 141 6.63 27.10 18.28
C MET A 141 6.49 28.63 18.48
N THR A 142 7.55 29.29 18.91
CA THR A 142 7.56 30.76 19.10
C THR A 142 8.02 31.52 17.83
N SER A 143 8.45 30.82 16.78
CA SER A 143 8.81 31.45 15.50
C SER A 143 7.54 31.87 14.76
N THR A 144 7.50 33.09 14.25
CA THR A 144 6.38 33.63 13.46
C THR A 144 6.42 33.12 12.03
N ASP A 145 7.63 32.93 11.49
CA ASP A 145 7.85 32.56 10.10
C ASP A 145 8.82 31.39 9.99
N ILE A 146 8.76 30.72 8.84
CA ILE A 146 9.64 29.63 8.51
C ILE A 146 10.10 29.76 7.05
N SER A 147 11.39 29.59 6.80
CA SER A 147 11.89 29.55 5.42
C SER A 147 11.36 28.34 4.66
N LYS A 148 11.27 28.44 3.33
CA LYS A 148 10.85 27.33 2.47
C LYS A 148 11.69 26.07 2.72
N SER A 149 13.00 26.22 2.88
CA SER A 149 13.91 25.10 3.16
C SER A 149 13.60 24.44 4.50
N ASN A 150 13.35 25.23 5.55
CA ASN A 150 13.03 24.70 6.87
C ASN A 150 11.61 24.12 6.93
N PHE A 151 10.66 24.66 6.14
CA PHE A 151 9.34 24.06 5.98
C PHE A 151 9.42 22.67 5.33
N ASP A 152 10.19 22.51 4.25
CA ASP A 152 10.45 21.23 3.62
C ASP A 152 11.12 20.24 4.58
N LEU A 153 12.09 20.72 5.37
CA LEU A 153 12.78 19.93 6.38
C LEU A 153 11.83 19.46 7.49
N LEU A 154 10.94 20.36 7.95
CA LEU A 154 9.91 20.06 8.96
C LEU A 154 8.90 19.02 8.43
N GLN A 155 8.50 19.11 7.15
CA GLN A 155 7.64 18.11 6.54
C GLN A 155 8.32 16.72 6.44
N GLN A 156 9.61 16.68 6.10
CA GLN A 156 10.38 15.44 6.09
C GLN A 156 10.45 14.84 7.51
N TYR A 157 10.70 15.67 8.54
CA TYR A 157 10.69 15.24 9.94
C TYR A 157 9.32 14.69 10.36
N LEU A 158 8.22 15.38 10.00
CA LEU A 158 6.87 14.88 10.23
C LEU A 158 6.65 13.53 9.58
N VAL A 159 6.99 13.39 8.28
CA VAL A 159 6.80 12.13 7.54
C VAL A 159 7.54 10.99 8.22
N LEU A 160 8.81 11.14 8.56
CA LEU A 160 9.55 10.08 9.27
C LEU A 160 8.96 9.82 10.67
N SER A 161 8.45 10.83 11.37
CA SER A 161 7.79 10.64 12.67
C SER A 161 6.50 9.82 12.56
N LEU A 162 5.70 10.03 11.51
CA LEU A 162 4.50 9.25 11.22
C LEU A 162 4.81 7.76 10.95
N TYR A 163 5.98 7.47 10.38
CA TYR A 163 6.40 6.11 10.02
C TYR A 163 7.30 5.43 11.06
N THR A 164 7.70 6.14 12.13
CA THR A 164 8.55 5.58 13.19
C THR A 164 7.91 5.58 14.57
N LEU A 165 6.97 6.49 14.84
CA LEU A 165 6.27 6.61 16.13
C LEU A 165 4.91 5.91 16.13
N LEU A 166 4.47 5.42 14.99
CA LEU A 166 3.27 4.60 14.78
C LEU A 166 3.59 3.45 13.82
N PRO A 167 2.83 2.34 13.89
CA PRO A 167 2.93 1.30 12.88
C PRO A 167 2.72 1.88 11.47
N PRO A 168 3.66 1.68 10.53
CA PRO A 168 3.63 2.31 9.22
C PRO A 168 2.37 2.00 8.42
N ARG A 169 1.65 3.02 8.02
CA ARG A 169 0.54 2.95 7.06
C ARG A 169 1.05 2.93 5.63
N ARG A 170 0.17 2.65 4.65
CA ARG A 170 0.52 2.77 3.22
C ARG A 170 0.63 4.25 2.84
N ASN A 171 -0.31 4.74 2.05
CA ASN A 171 -0.28 6.11 1.54
C ASN A 171 -1.40 6.99 2.13
N GLU A 172 -1.99 6.56 3.25
CA GLU A 172 -3.14 7.22 3.87
C GLU A 172 -2.82 8.66 4.29
N TYR A 173 -1.60 8.91 4.75
CA TYR A 173 -1.15 10.25 5.14
C TYR A 173 -1.06 11.25 3.99
N ALA A 174 -0.86 10.79 2.74
CA ALA A 174 -0.71 11.68 1.58
C ALA A 174 -1.94 12.57 1.34
N THR A 175 -3.12 11.97 1.47
CA THR A 175 -4.41 12.63 1.19
C THR A 175 -5.23 12.87 2.46
N MET A 176 -4.58 12.87 3.62
CA MET A 176 -5.24 13.07 4.90
C MET A 176 -5.58 14.54 5.10
N LYS A 177 -6.81 14.82 5.50
CA LYS A 177 -7.29 16.17 5.84
C LYS A 177 -7.12 16.45 7.32
N ILE A 178 -6.94 17.72 7.66
CA ILE A 178 -6.90 18.22 9.03
C ILE A 178 -8.28 18.83 9.31
N ILE A 179 -8.93 18.41 10.39
CA ILE A 179 -10.22 18.93 10.82
C ILE A 179 -10.24 19.10 12.35
N ASN A 180 -11.14 19.95 12.84
CA ASN A 180 -11.40 20.07 14.27
C ASN A 180 -12.47 19.06 14.73
N LYS A 181 -12.71 19.03 16.05
CA LYS A 181 -13.70 18.11 16.65
C LYS A 181 -15.12 18.33 16.12
N LYS A 182 -15.53 19.60 15.96
CA LYS A 182 -16.88 19.94 15.51
C LYS A 182 -17.09 19.46 14.07
N GLU A 183 -16.17 19.83 13.17
CA GLU A 183 -16.20 19.40 11.79
C GLU A 183 -16.24 17.86 11.64
N TYR A 184 -15.49 17.15 12.50
CA TYR A 184 -15.50 15.68 12.48
C TYR A 184 -16.87 15.08 12.87
N LEU A 185 -17.55 15.68 13.85
CA LEU A 185 -18.87 15.23 14.30
C LEU A 185 -19.97 15.53 13.27
N ASP A 186 -19.77 16.54 12.44
CA ASP A 186 -20.72 16.96 11.39
C ASP A 186 -20.53 16.16 10.08
N LEU A 187 -19.49 15.28 9.97
CA LEU A 187 -19.27 14.47 8.77
C LEU A 187 -20.29 13.34 8.66
N ASP A 188 -20.77 13.12 7.45
CA ASP A 188 -21.61 11.97 7.15
C ASP A 188 -20.78 10.65 7.05
N GLU A 189 -21.48 9.52 7.13
CA GLU A 189 -20.86 8.19 7.11
C GLU A 189 -20.09 7.92 5.79
N SER A 190 -20.56 8.46 4.67
CA SER A 190 -19.91 8.31 3.36
C SER A 190 -18.56 9.03 3.33
N GLU A 191 -18.49 10.25 3.87
CA GLU A 191 -17.24 11.00 3.98
C GLU A 191 -16.24 10.33 4.92
N LEU A 192 -16.71 9.85 6.06
CA LEU A 192 -15.89 9.09 7.01
C LEU A 192 -15.31 7.82 6.38
N LYS A 193 -16.10 7.10 5.58
CA LYS A 193 -15.64 5.87 4.89
C LYS A 193 -14.62 6.16 3.77
N LYS A 194 -14.76 7.27 3.06
CA LYS A 194 -13.92 7.60 1.88
C LYS A 194 -12.61 8.27 2.23
N ASN A 195 -12.55 9.08 3.28
CA ASN A 195 -11.43 9.97 3.57
C ASN A 195 -10.67 9.56 4.84
N ASN A 196 -9.46 10.11 4.98
CA ASN A 196 -8.66 10.00 6.19
C ASN A 196 -8.52 11.38 6.82
N TYR A 197 -8.55 11.44 8.15
CA TYR A 197 -8.53 12.69 8.89
C TYR A 197 -7.52 12.68 10.03
N LEU A 198 -6.80 13.79 10.21
CA LEU A 198 -6.19 14.17 11.48
C LEU A 198 -7.19 15.07 12.20
N ILE A 199 -7.73 14.59 13.32
CA ILE A 199 -8.71 15.30 14.13
C ILE A 199 -7.95 16.04 15.22
N ASN A 200 -7.97 17.37 15.15
CA ASN A 200 -7.33 18.24 16.14
C ASN A 200 -8.33 18.51 17.29
N LEU A 201 -8.31 17.66 18.31
CA LEU A 201 -9.21 17.75 19.45
C LEU A 201 -8.80 18.88 20.41
N SER A 202 -7.51 19.01 20.64
CA SER A 202 -6.89 20.05 21.47
C SER A 202 -5.39 20.12 21.19
N LYS A 203 -4.72 21.09 21.82
CA LYS A 203 -3.26 21.22 21.76
C LYS A 203 -2.51 19.97 22.26
N THR A 204 -3.08 19.26 23.22
CA THR A 204 -2.48 18.06 23.83
C THR A 204 -3.03 16.75 23.29
N ASN A 205 -4.15 16.76 22.56
CA ASN A 205 -4.85 15.57 22.12
C ASN A 205 -5.24 15.67 20.64
N LYS A 206 -4.83 14.69 19.88
CA LYS A 206 -5.19 14.49 18.47
C LYS A 206 -5.49 13.02 18.20
N MET A 207 -6.23 12.78 17.14
CA MET A 207 -6.61 11.44 16.75
C MET A 207 -6.55 11.33 15.23
N PHE A 208 -6.12 10.17 14.72
CA PHE A 208 -6.26 9.81 13.32
C PHE A 208 -7.55 9.02 13.11
N SER A 209 -8.28 9.32 12.05
CA SER A 209 -9.40 8.52 11.55
C SER A 209 -9.11 8.06 10.14
N TYR A 210 -9.22 6.75 9.89
CA TYR A 210 -8.92 6.13 8.61
C TYR A 210 -10.18 5.55 8.00
N GLY A 211 -10.51 5.98 6.78
CA GLY A 211 -11.69 5.52 6.06
C GLY A 211 -11.64 4.03 5.73
N SER A 212 -12.76 3.34 5.98
CA SER A 212 -12.88 1.88 5.86
C SER A 212 -12.98 1.36 4.41
N GLU A 213 -13.49 2.15 3.47
CA GLU A 213 -13.63 1.72 2.05
C GLU A 213 -12.30 1.31 1.38
N LYS A 214 -11.18 1.80 1.91
CA LYS A 214 -9.83 1.53 1.37
C LYS A 214 -9.10 0.41 2.10
N VAL A 215 -9.65 -0.08 3.20
CA VAL A 215 -9.04 -1.14 4.01
C VAL A 215 -9.63 -2.47 3.60
N LYS A 216 -8.80 -3.37 3.06
CA LYS A 216 -9.22 -4.73 2.66
C LYS A 216 -9.54 -5.66 3.83
N SER A 217 -9.12 -5.32 5.05
CA SER A 217 -9.49 -6.05 6.25
C SER A 217 -10.85 -5.59 6.71
N LYS A 218 -11.80 -6.51 6.80
CA LYS A 218 -13.08 -6.36 7.47
C LYS A 218 -12.83 -6.13 8.97
N ILE A 219 -12.55 -4.90 9.35
CA ILE A 219 -12.74 -4.50 10.74
C ILE A 219 -14.22 -4.15 10.81
N GLU A 220 -15.01 -5.05 11.36
CA GLU A 220 -16.41 -4.80 11.65
C GLU A 220 -16.50 -3.62 12.62
N GLY A 221 -17.31 -2.62 12.27
CA GLY A 221 -17.68 -1.57 13.19
C GLY A 221 -16.96 -0.24 13.08
N GLY A 222 -16.99 0.42 11.92
CA GLY A 222 -16.69 1.85 11.84
C GLY A 222 -15.27 2.23 11.41
N ASN A 223 -14.99 3.52 11.42
CA ASN A 223 -13.66 4.05 11.08
C ASN A 223 -12.63 3.62 12.12
N ASN A 224 -11.47 3.18 11.63
CA ASN A 224 -10.35 2.87 12.50
C ASN A 224 -9.74 4.18 13.01
N THR A 225 -9.97 4.50 14.28
CA THR A 225 -9.42 5.67 14.95
C THR A 225 -8.24 5.28 15.82
N ILE A 226 -7.19 6.10 15.83
CA ILE A 226 -5.97 5.89 16.60
C ILE A 226 -5.59 7.18 17.30
N ASN A 227 -5.43 7.13 18.63
CA ASN A 227 -4.90 8.27 19.38
C ASN A 227 -3.45 8.54 19.00
N VAL A 228 -3.12 9.82 18.88
CA VAL A 228 -1.76 10.26 18.57
C VAL A 228 -0.90 10.16 19.83
N PRO A 229 0.25 9.43 19.80
CA PRO A 229 1.18 9.38 20.92
C PRO A 229 1.74 10.78 21.26
N LYS A 230 2.09 10.99 22.52
CA LYS A 230 2.59 12.30 23.05
C LYS A 230 3.76 12.84 22.24
N GLU A 231 4.72 12.01 21.87
CA GLU A 231 5.88 12.40 21.09
C GLU A 231 5.47 12.90 19.69
N LEU A 232 4.63 12.14 18.98
CA LEU A 232 4.13 12.56 17.67
C LEU A 232 3.22 13.79 17.75
N ASN A 233 2.44 13.93 18.84
CA ASN A 233 1.63 15.12 19.05
C ASN A 233 2.47 16.40 19.13
N SER A 234 3.66 16.33 19.70
CA SER A 234 4.60 17.47 19.76
C SER A 234 5.09 17.84 18.35
N VAL A 235 5.40 16.86 17.52
CA VAL A 235 5.79 17.06 16.11
C VAL A 235 4.63 17.67 15.31
N LEU A 236 3.42 17.14 15.49
CA LEU A 236 2.21 17.64 14.83
C LEU A 236 1.90 19.09 15.26
N ASN A 237 2.08 19.44 16.53
CA ASN A 237 1.89 20.83 16.96
C ASN A 237 2.84 21.77 16.24
N LEU A 238 4.13 21.43 16.15
CA LEU A 238 5.10 22.23 15.42
C LEU A 238 4.75 22.31 13.93
N TRP A 239 4.33 21.23 13.34
CA TRP A 239 3.88 21.20 11.94
C TRP A 239 2.65 22.09 11.70
N LEU A 240 1.60 21.93 12.50
CA LEU A 240 0.36 22.71 12.39
C LEU A 240 0.55 24.20 12.69
N HIS A 241 1.59 24.57 13.42
CA HIS A 241 1.94 25.97 13.63
C HIS A 241 2.33 26.66 12.33
N PHE A 242 3.02 25.98 11.42
CA PHE A 242 3.47 26.53 10.14
C PHE A 242 2.62 26.10 8.94
N ASN A 243 2.03 24.93 8.98
CA ASN A 243 1.12 24.46 7.93
C ASN A 243 -0.29 25.02 8.13
N LYS A 244 -0.69 25.96 7.27
CA LYS A 244 -2.02 26.58 7.29
C LYS A 244 -3.01 25.94 6.30
N SER A 245 -2.63 24.81 5.69
CA SER A 245 -3.50 24.04 4.79
C SER A 245 -4.38 23.06 5.57
N ASP A 246 -5.54 22.75 5.03
CA ASP A 246 -6.42 21.68 5.52
C ASP A 246 -5.91 20.27 5.17
N ASN A 247 -4.74 20.16 4.56
CA ASN A 247 -4.12 18.88 4.22
C ASN A 247 -2.93 18.62 5.15
N LEU A 248 -2.81 17.37 5.63
CA LEU A 248 -1.72 16.97 6.52
C LEU A 248 -0.35 17.11 5.82
N LEU A 249 -0.24 16.66 4.57
CA LEU A 249 0.97 16.80 3.76
C LEU A 249 0.67 17.65 2.53
N VAL A 250 1.57 18.57 2.22
CA VAL A 250 1.40 19.54 1.13
C VAL A 250 2.57 19.49 0.15
N THR A 251 2.33 19.89 -1.09
CA THR A 251 3.36 19.91 -2.14
C THR A 251 4.48 20.90 -1.84
N GLN A 252 4.11 22.02 -1.19
CA GLN A 252 5.00 23.09 -0.71
C GLN A 252 4.26 23.92 0.33
N GLN A 253 4.95 24.85 1.01
CA GLN A 253 4.31 25.79 1.94
C GLN A 253 3.17 26.55 1.23
N GLY A 254 1.96 26.54 1.81
CA GLY A 254 0.76 27.11 1.21
C GLY A 254 0.24 26.39 -0.03
N GLY A 255 0.81 25.23 -0.39
CA GLY A 255 0.43 24.45 -1.56
C GLY A 255 -0.74 23.48 -1.31
N MET A 256 -1.13 22.81 -2.39
CA MET A 256 -2.17 21.77 -2.35
C MET A 256 -1.71 20.52 -1.61
N GLY A 257 -2.68 19.70 -1.18
CA GLY A 257 -2.41 18.38 -0.60
C GLY A 257 -1.61 17.47 -1.54
N MET A 258 -0.79 16.62 -0.97
CA MET A 258 -0.01 15.64 -1.72
C MET A 258 -0.87 14.53 -2.31
N THR A 259 -0.49 14.05 -3.48
CA THR A 259 -0.92 12.76 -4.01
C THR A 259 -0.08 11.62 -3.41
N LYS A 260 -0.59 10.40 -3.51
CA LYS A 260 0.15 9.19 -3.09
C LYS A 260 1.51 9.04 -3.79
N ASN A 261 1.59 9.45 -5.06
CA ASN A 261 2.83 9.41 -5.82
C ASN A 261 3.84 10.44 -5.30
N GLN A 262 3.38 11.65 -4.98
CA GLN A 262 4.25 12.70 -4.41
C GLN A 262 4.80 12.31 -3.05
N LEU A 263 4.04 11.62 -2.20
CA LEU A 263 4.58 11.06 -0.95
C LEU A 263 5.69 10.03 -1.23
N THR A 264 5.53 9.17 -2.24
CA THR A 264 6.58 8.22 -2.63
C THR A 264 7.84 8.95 -3.12
N LEU A 265 7.68 10.00 -3.93
CA LEU A 265 8.81 10.83 -4.37
C LEU A 265 9.49 11.56 -3.21
N LEU A 266 8.74 12.06 -2.24
CA LEU A 266 9.27 12.66 -1.03
C LEU A 266 10.10 11.65 -0.22
N LEU A 267 9.59 10.44 0.00
CA LEU A 267 10.34 9.36 0.67
C LEU A 267 11.63 9.02 -0.07
N ASN A 268 11.58 8.85 -1.40
CA ASN A 268 12.78 8.59 -2.20
C ASN A 268 13.82 9.72 -2.10
N ARG A 269 13.38 10.97 -1.94
CA ARG A 269 14.27 12.12 -1.71
C ARG A 269 14.91 12.07 -0.31
N ILE A 270 14.13 11.72 0.72
CA ILE A 270 14.63 11.60 2.11
C ILE A 270 15.69 10.50 2.20
N PHE A 271 15.47 9.37 1.55
CA PHE A 271 16.33 8.19 1.67
C PHE A 271 17.41 8.06 0.57
N LYS A 272 17.56 9.07 -0.29
CA LYS A 272 18.60 9.04 -1.35
C LYS A 272 19.97 8.59 -0.82
N PRO A 273 20.69 7.67 -1.51
CA PRO A 273 20.41 7.11 -2.85
C PRO A 273 19.44 5.92 -2.87
N LYS A 274 18.92 5.48 -1.75
CA LYS A 274 17.96 4.36 -1.63
C LYS A 274 16.57 4.77 -2.12
N MET A 275 15.86 3.82 -2.75
CA MET A 275 14.51 4.00 -3.25
C MET A 275 13.50 3.35 -2.28
N ILE A 276 13.11 4.08 -1.23
CA ILE A 276 12.27 3.58 -0.16
C ILE A 276 10.84 4.13 -0.30
N SER A 277 9.89 3.22 -0.47
CA SER A 277 8.45 3.50 -0.50
C SER A 277 7.79 3.22 0.85
N THR A 278 6.54 3.62 1.01
CA THR A 278 5.72 3.27 2.19
C THR A 278 5.61 1.75 2.39
N SER A 279 5.57 0.97 1.30
CA SER A 279 5.56 -0.49 1.38
C SER A 279 6.88 -1.05 1.91
N MET A 280 8.01 -0.44 1.55
CA MET A 280 9.33 -0.81 2.06
C MET A 280 9.46 -0.47 3.55
N LEU A 281 9.03 0.73 3.97
CA LEU A 281 9.02 1.12 5.39
C LEU A 281 8.20 0.15 6.24
N ARG A 282 7.07 -0.33 5.73
CA ARG A 282 6.26 -1.34 6.42
C ARG A 282 6.99 -2.67 6.58
N LYS A 283 7.73 -3.11 5.55
CA LYS A 283 8.55 -4.32 5.63
C LYS A 283 9.67 -4.15 6.65
N ILE A 284 10.42 -3.03 6.57
CA ILE A 284 11.49 -2.70 7.51
C ILE A 284 10.97 -2.70 8.96
N TYR A 285 9.84 -2.05 9.21
CA TYR A 285 9.21 -2.02 10.53
C TYR A 285 8.81 -3.42 11.03
N LEU A 286 8.07 -4.18 10.21
CA LEU A 286 7.60 -5.51 10.58
C LEU A 286 8.77 -6.49 10.79
N THR A 287 9.81 -6.41 9.98
CA THR A 287 11.03 -7.21 10.16
C THR A 287 11.74 -6.86 11.48
N ASN A 288 11.77 -5.57 11.84
CA ASN A 288 12.36 -5.17 13.13
C ASN A 288 11.55 -5.67 14.34
N ILE A 289 10.22 -5.74 14.23
CA ILE A 289 9.36 -6.19 15.36
C ILE A 289 9.27 -7.71 15.44
N PHE A 290 9.13 -8.40 14.30
CA PHE A 290 8.78 -9.82 14.21
C PHE A 290 9.84 -10.67 13.50
N GLY A 291 11.03 -10.12 13.21
CA GLY A 291 12.06 -10.84 12.45
C GLY A 291 12.50 -12.13 13.15
N ASP A 292 12.77 -12.06 14.44
CA ASP A 292 13.19 -13.20 15.25
C ASP A 292 12.10 -14.28 15.36
N GLU A 293 10.83 -13.86 15.46
CA GLU A 293 9.68 -14.77 15.49
C GLU A 293 9.49 -15.47 14.14
N ALA A 294 9.62 -14.74 13.05
CA ALA A 294 9.56 -15.30 11.70
C ALA A 294 10.68 -16.32 11.46
N GLU A 295 11.89 -16.07 11.94
CA GLU A 295 13.02 -17.02 11.86
C GLU A 295 12.76 -18.29 12.69
N ARG A 296 12.23 -18.13 13.91
CA ARG A 296 11.81 -19.27 14.76
C ARG A 296 10.73 -20.11 14.09
N ASN A 297 9.73 -19.49 13.47
CA ASN A 297 8.67 -20.20 12.76
C ASN A 297 9.20 -20.97 11.55
N ASN A 298 10.07 -20.37 10.74
CA ASN A 298 10.73 -21.06 9.63
C ASN A 298 11.57 -22.27 10.11
N LYS A 299 12.23 -22.15 11.26
CA LYS A 299 12.97 -23.24 11.87
C LYS A 299 12.04 -24.36 12.35
N LYS A 300 10.90 -24.00 12.97
CA LYS A 300 9.87 -25.00 13.39
C LYS A 300 9.32 -25.76 12.18
N GLU A 301 9.00 -25.07 11.07
CA GLU A 301 8.53 -25.72 9.84
C GLU A 301 9.52 -26.75 9.32
N LYS A 302 10.81 -26.40 9.20
CA LYS A 302 11.85 -27.33 8.74
C LYS A 302 12.02 -28.54 9.64
N ILE A 303 11.96 -28.34 10.96
CA ILE A 303 12.06 -29.43 11.92
C ILE A 303 10.83 -30.35 11.85
N ALA A 304 9.63 -29.75 11.75
CA ALA A 304 8.40 -30.51 11.63
C ALA A 304 8.39 -31.36 10.33
N GLU A 305 8.84 -30.78 9.19
CA GLU A 305 9.04 -31.55 7.95
C GLU A 305 10.02 -32.72 8.12
N GLN A 306 11.16 -32.50 8.77
CA GLN A 306 12.13 -33.57 9.05
C GLN A 306 11.56 -34.69 9.94
N MET A 307 10.63 -34.31 10.84
CA MET A 307 9.91 -35.27 11.71
C MET A 307 8.67 -35.86 11.02
N ASN A 308 8.43 -35.55 9.76
CA ASN A 308 7.30 -36.01 8.94
C ASN A 308 5.91 -35.71 9.54
N HIS A 309 5.73 -34.53 10.13
CA HIS A 309 4.45 -34.05 10.62
C HIS A 309 4.28 -32.53 10.39
N SER A 310 3.07 -32.01 10.59
CA SER A 310 2.81 -30.56 10.46
C SER A 310 3.30 -29.78 11.70
N VAL A 311 3.54 -28.46 11.52
CA VAL A 311 3.87 -27.55 12.63
C VAL A 311 2.80 -27.60 13.72
N SER A 312 1.51 -27.66 13.34
CA SER A 312 0.40 -27.76 14.29
C SER A 312 0.48 -29.02 15.17
N VAL A 313 0.91 -30.16 14.62
CA VAL A 313 1.14 -31.38 15.38
C VAL A 313 2.33 -31.21 16.34
N ALA A 314 3.41 -30.56 15.87
CA ALA A 314 4.55 -30.24 16.72
C ALA A 314 4.15 -29.39 17.92
N GLU A 315 3.40 -28.33 17.70
CA GLU A 315 2.98 -27.36 18.74
C GLU A 315 1.97 -27.97 19.72
N ASN A 316 0.95 -28.66 19.23
CA ASN A 316 -0.13 -29.14 20.09
C ASN A 316 0.18 -30.44 20.84
N ILE A 317 1.07 -31.28 20.32
CA ILE A 317 1.33 -32.62 20.87
C ILE A 317 2.68 -32.71 21.55
N TYR A 318 3.75 -32.22 20.94
CA TYR A 318 5.13 -32.47 21.37
C TYR A 318 5.75 -31.31 22.15
N ILE A 319 5.42 -30.05 21.87
CA ILE A 319 5.91 -28.90 22.63
C ILE A 319 5.07 -28.76 23.91
N LYS A 320 5.73 -28.73 25.05
CA LYS A 320 5.09 -28.58 26.37
C LYS A 320 5.53 -27.26 27.00
N ASP A 321 4.63 -26.63 27.72
CA ASP A 321 4.93 -25.50 28.60
C ASP A 321 5.70 -26.05 29.81
N VAL A 322 6.90 -25.51 30.07
CA VAL A 322 7.81 -25.94 31.15
C VAL A 322 7.97 -24.81 32.17
#